data_3db258015da77e9dcc2c64fce07d8280
#
_entry.id   3db258015da77e9dcc2c64fce07d8280
#
_cell.length_a   1.000
_cell.length_b   1.000
_cell.length_c   1.000
_cell.angle_alpha   90.00
_cell.angle_beta   90.00
_cell.angle_gamma   90.00
#
_symmetry.space_group_name_H-M   'P 1'
#
loop_
_entity.id
_entity.type
_entity.pdbx_description
1 polymer ?
#
loop_
_entity_poly.entity_id
_entity_poly.type
_entity_poly.pdbx_seq_one_letter_code
_entity_poly.pdbx_strand_id
1 'polypeptide(L)'
;MNRTDASFRTVFLFDVDNTLVDNDRVAADLQRHLRKTVGETCARHYWEIFEQLRSELGYADYLGALQRYRVDHPRDPKLLEVSYFMVNYPFANRLFPESLDAVAHAQRLGQAVILSDGDVVFQPRKVDRSGLYDDFEGHVLIYVHKELQLADVEEKYPASHYVMIDDKVRLLTAVKQHWGARVTTVFPRQGHYALDAALVAQYPQPDITIERIGDLQKYSLEQILAAALK
;
A
#
# COMPACT_ATOMS: atom_id res chain seq x y z
N MET A 1 -10.57 1.52 35.73
CA MET A 1 -10.33 1.38 34.28
C MET A 1 -11.13 0.17 33.84
N ASN A 2 -12.29 0.42 33.24
CA ASN A 2 -13.25 -0.63 32.87
C ASN A 2 -12.71 -1.44 31.69
N ARG A 3 -12.48 -2.74 31.94
CA ARG A 3 -12.44 -3.75 30.87
C ARG A 3 -13.89 -4.01 30.43
N THR A 4 -14.40 -3.13 29.57
CA THR A 4 -15.72 -3.29 28.97
C THR A 4 -15.56 -3.54 27.49
N ASP A 5 -16.08 -4.67 27.07
CA ASP A 5 -16.41 -5.11 25.72
C ASP A 5 -15.27 -5.23 24.68
N ALA A 6 -14.57 -6.36 24.76
CA ALA A 6 -13.91 -6.98 23.61
C ALA A 6 -14.94 -7.69 22.68
N SER A 7 -16.19 -7.20 22.64
CA SER A 7 -17.22 -7.75 21.77
C SER A 7 -16.96 -7.30 20.33
N PHE A 8 -16.56 -8.25 19.47
CA PHE A 8 -16.53 -8.18 18.00
C PHE A 8 -16.04 -6.84 17.42
N ARG A 9 -14.76 -6.54 17.64
CA ARG A 9 -14.13 -5.41 16.95
C ARG A 9 -13.58 -5.90 15.61
N THR A 10 -14.04 -5.32 14.51
CA THR A 10 -13.47 -5.53 13.19
C THR A 10 -12.46 -4.42 12.89
N VAL A 11 -11.28 -4.80 12.39
CA VAL A 11 -10.24 -3.87 11.92
C VAL A 11 -10.02 -4.06 10.43
N PHE A 12 -10.15 -2.97 9.68
CA PHE A 12 -9.90 -2.90 8.25
C PHE A 12 -8.47 -2.42 8.02
N LEU A 13 -7.65 -3.25 7.40
CA LEU A 13 -6.25 -3.00 7.10
C LEU A 13 -6.11 -2.67 5.61
N PHE A 14 -5.80 -1.44 5.30
CA PHE A 14 -5.66 -0.97 3.93
C PHE A 14 -4.20 -0.87 3.51
N ASP A 15 -3.83 -1.51 2.41
CA ASP A 15 -2.63 -1.14 1.68
C ASP A 15 -2.80 0.23 1.02
N VAL A 16 -1.67 0.86 0.68
CA VAL A 16 -1.65 2.20 0.05
C VAL A 16 -1.38 2.11 -1.45
N ASP A 17 -0.27 1.49 -1.84
CA ASP A 17 0.24 1.51 -3.21
C ASP A 17 -0.58 0.60 -4.13
N ASN A 18 -1.16 1.20 -5.17
CA ASN A 18 -2.10 0.54 -6.09
C ASN A 18 -3.40 0.00 -5.44
N THR A 19 -3.61 0.29 -4.15
CA THR A 19 -4.87 0.03 -3.45
C THR A 19 -5.67 1.31 -3.25
N LEU A 20 -5.10 2.33 -2.59
CA LEU A 20 -5.70 3.65 -2.41
C LEU A 20 -5.09 4.70 -3.35
N VAL A 21 -3.78 4.60 -3.61
CA VAL A 21 -3.01 5.52 -4.46
C VAL A 21 -2.55 4.79 -5.73
N ASP A 22 -2.77 5.37 -6.90
CA ASP A 22 -2.27 4.90 -8.20
C ASP A 22 -0.74 5.09 -8.27
N ASN A 23 -0.01 4.17 -7.66
CA ASN A 23 1.44 4.21 -7.58
C ASN A 23 2.11 3.98 -8.93
N ASP A 24 1.43 3.31 -9.87
CA ASP A 24 1.92 3.14 -11.24
C ASP A 24 2.02 4.48 -11.95
N ARG A 25 1.04 5.37 -11.73
CA ARG A 25 1.11 6.75 -12.26
C ARG A 25 2.16 7.59 -11.54
N VAL A 26 2.35 7.40 -10.24
CA VAL A 26 3.45 8.07 -9.51
C VAL A 26 4.79 7.67 -10.13
N ALA A 27 5.03 6.39 -10.38
CA ALA A 27 6.24 5.89 -11.02
C ALA A 27 6.42 6.43 -12.44
N ALA A 28 5.35 6.47 -13.24
CA ALA A 28 5.37 7.04 -14.59
C ALA A 28 5.69 8.55 -14.60
N ASP A 29 5.15 9.30 -13.63
CA ASP A 29 5.44 10.73 -13.48
C ASP A 29 6.89 10.97 -13.05
N LEU A 30 7.42 10.16 -12.15
CA LEU A 30 8.82 10.20 -11.74
C LEU A 30 9.74 9.88 -12.92
N GLN A 31 9.43 8.85 -13.71
CA GLN A 31 10.19 8.50 -14.89
C GLN A 31 10.26 9.67 -15.88
N ARG A 32 9.12 10.33 -16.10
CA ARG A 32 9.01 11.50 -16.97
C ARG A 32 9.83 12.68 -16.44
N HIS A 33 9.75 12.93 -15.13
CA HIS A 33 10.52 13.97 -14.45
C HIS A 33 12.03 13.73 -14.56
N LEU A 34 12.48 12.50 -14.26
CA LEU A 34 13.89 12.11 -14.40
C LEU A 34 14.41 12.35 -15.82
N ARG A 35 13.69 11.84 -16.86
CA ARG A 35 14.09 12.06 -18.26
C ARG A 35 14.27 13.54 -18.60
N LYS A 36 13.36 14.38 -18.11
CA LYS A 36 13.41 15.84 -18.33
C LYS A 36 14.57 16.51 -17.59
N THR A 37 14.83 16.07 -16.35
CA THR A 37 15.77 16.74 -15.44
C THR A 37 17.19 16.26 -15.65
N VAL A 38 17.45 14.96 -15.68
CA VAL A 38 18.82 14.40 -15.80
C VAL A 38 19.13 13.80 -17.16
N GLY A 39 18.17 13.73 -18.07
CA GLY A 39 18.29 13.15 -19.42
C GLY A 39 18.04 11.65 -19.46
N GLU A 40 17.85 11.10 -20.68
CA GLU A 40 17.42 9.71 -20.89
C GLU A 40 18.39 8.67 -20.33
N THR A 41 19.70 8.85 -20.54
CA THR A 41 20.72 7.90 -20.08
C THR A 41 20.76 7.81 -18.57
N CYS A 42 20.77 8.95 -17.88
CA CYS A 42 20.80 9.02 -16.43
C CYS A 42 19.49 8.51 -15.80
N ALA A 43 18.35 8.83 -16.43
CA ALA A 43 17.05 8.32 -15.99
C ALA A 43 16.98 6.78 -16.08
N ARG A 44 17.48 6.20 -17.17
CA ARG A 44 17.57 4.74 -17.34
C ARG A 44 18.45 4.11 -16.27
N HIS A 45 19.63 4.68 -16.03
CA HIS A 45 20.55 4.18 -15.01
C HIS A 45 19.92 4.22 -13.60
N TYR A 46 19.19 5.30 -13.27
CA TYR A 46 18.42 5.35 -12.02
C TYR A 46 17.42 4.17 -11.91
N TRP A 47 16.69 3.86 -12.99
CA TRP A 47 15.71 2.76 -12.95
C TRP A 47 16.37 1.38 -12.88
N GLU A 48 17.53 1.19 -13.50
CA GLU A 48 18.32 -0.04 -13.33
C GLU A 48 18.73 -0.24 -11.87
N ILE A 49 19.21 0.82 -11.21
CA ILE A 49 19.53 0.81 -9.77
C ILE A 49 18.27 0.52 -8.94
N PHE A 50 17.14 1.15 -9.26
CA PHE A 50 15.88 0.95 -8.55
C PHE A 50 15.41 -0.51 -8.63
N GLU A 51 15.42 -1.12 -9.81
CA GLU A 51 15.00 -2.52 -9.98
C GLU A 51 15.97 -3.49 -9.29
N GLN A 52 17.26 -3.22 -9.35
CA GLN A 52 18.25 -4.00 -8.61
C GLN A 52 17.98 -3.91 -7.10
N LEU A 53 17.79 -2.71 -6.58
CA LEU A 53 17.53 -2.48 -5.16
C LEU A 53 16.21 -3.14 -4.72
N ARG A 54 15.17 -3.05 -5.55
CA ARG A 54 13.89 -3.71 -5.31
C ARG A 54 14.02 -5.24 -5.22
N SER A 55 14.86 -5.82 -6.08
CA SER A 55 15.15 -7.26 -6.05
C SER A 55 15.95 -7.68 -4.80
N GLU A 56 16.87 -6.82 -4.34
CA GLU A 56 17.68 -7.06 -3.14
C GLU A 56 16.86 -6.95 -1.84
N LEU A 57 16.01 -5.93 -1.74
CA LEU A 57 15.29 -5.57 -0.52
C LEU A 57 13.88 -6.18 -0.42
N GLY A 58 13.30 -6.56 -1.56
CA GLY A 58 11.92 -7.06 -1.64
C GLY A 58 10.83 -5.97 -1.58
N TYR A 59 11.21 -4.68 -1.54
CA TYR A 59 10.28 -3.54 -1.60
C TYR A 59 10.83 -2.41 -2.47
N ALA A 60 9.97 -1.43 -2.81
CA ALA A 60 10.32 -0.29 -3.65
C ALA A 60 10.96 0.83 -2.80
N ASP A 61 12.27 1.05 -2.98
CA ASP A 61 13.02 2.11 -2.30
C ASP A 61 13.48 3.17 -3.31
N TYR A 62 12.62 4.15 -3.56
CA TYR A 62 12.88 5.24 -4.50
C TYR A 62 14.02 6.17 -4.04
N LEU A 63 14.08 6.46 -2.75
CA LEU A 63 15.11 7.37 -2.21
C LEU A 63 16.46 6.66 -2.07
N GLY A 64 16.46 5.38 -1.70
CA GLY A 64 17.67 4.56 -1.70
C GLY A 64 18.27 4.42 -3.10
N ALA A 65 17.42 4.24 -4.13
CA ALA A 65 17.88 4.25 -5.51
C ALA A 65 18.51 5.59 -5.91
N LEU A 66 17.92 6.72 -5.49
CA LEU A 66 18.50 8.04 -5.73
C LEU A 66 19.83 8.22 -4.97
N GLN A 67 19.93 7.69 -3.77
CA GLN A 67 21.18 7.74 -2.99
C GLN A 67 22.28 6.88 -3.64
N ARG A 68 21.98 5.70 -4.16
CA ARG A 68 22.94 4.87 -4.94
C ARG A 68 23.35 5.58 -6.23
N TYR A 69 22.39 6.12 -6.98
CA TYR A 69 22.67 6.92 -8.19
C TYR A 69 23.63 8.08 -7.90
N ARG A 70 23.47 8.76 -6.77
CA ARG A 70 24.35 9.86 -6.36
C ARG A 70 25.81 9.44 -6.19
N VAL A 71 26.08 8.20 -5.79
CA VAL A 71 27.45 7.71 -5.62
C VAL A 71 28.21 7.74 -6.95
N ASP A 72 27.52 7.38 -8.04
CA ASP A 72 28.09 7.38 -9.39
C ASP A 72 28.10 8.76 -10.03
N HIS A 73 27.25 9.68 -9.54
CA HIS A 73 27.05 11.04 -10.04
C HIS A 73 27.19 12.12 -8.95
N PRO A 74 28.33 12.18 -8.20
CA PRO A 74 28.44 12.98 -6.97
C PRO A 74 28.37 14.50 -7.17
N ARG A 75 28.53 14.96 -8.42
CA ARG A 75 28.53 16.38 -8.78
C ARG A 75 27.32 16.81 -9.61
N ASP A 76 26.32 15.96 -9.77
CA ASP A 76 25.12 16.31 -10.52
C ASP A 76 24.25 17.29 -9.71
N PRO A 77 24.15 18.58 -10.12
CA PRO A 77 23.39 19.58 -9.37
C PRO A 77 21.87 19.33 -9.43
N LYS A 78 21.41 18.49 -10.36
CA LYS A 78 19.99 18.21 -10.59
C LYS A 78 19.43 17.19 -9.63
N LEU A 79 20.27 16.48 -8.86
CA LEU A 79 19.84 15.50 -7.87
C LEU A 79 18.93 16.11 -6.80
N LEU A 80 19.18 17.36 -6.39
CA LEU A 80 18.32 18.07 -5.44
C LEU A 80 16.92 18.32 -6.02
N GLU A 81 16.82 18.63 -7.31
CA GLU A 81 15.54 18.81 -8.01
C GLU A 81 14.75 17.50 -8.07
N VAL A 82 15.41 16.39 -8.35
CA VAL A 82 14.80 15.05 -8.35
C VAL A 82 14.33 14.67 -6.94
N SER A 83 15.17 14.86 -5.93
CA SER A 83 14.82 14.60 -4.52
C SER A 83 13.62 15.45 -4.08
N TYR A 84 13.63 16.74 -4.41
CA TYR A 84 12.53 17.65 -4.10
C TYR A 84 11.23 17.23 -4.77
N PHE A 85 11.29 16.82 -6.04
CA PHE A 85 10.12 16.30 -6.75
C PHE A 85 9.54 15.08 -6.04
N MET A 86 10.37 14.11 -5.67
CA MET A 86 9.92 12.88 -4.99
C MET A 86 9.20 13.19 -3.69
N VAL A 87 9.85 13.91 -2.77
CA VAL A 87 9.29 14.13 -1.43
C VAL A 87 8.13 15.14 -1.38
N ASN A 88 7.97 15.95 -2.45
CA ASN A 88 6.90 16.93 -2.55
C ASN A 88 5.86 16.61 -3.63
N TYR A 89 5.90 15.40 -4.16
CA TYR A 89 4.94 14.95 -5.16
C TYR A 89 3.49 15.12 -4.65
N PRO A 90 2.53 15.58 -5.50
CA PRO A 90 1.15 15.80 -5.09
C PRO A 90 0.35 14.49 -5.07
N PHE A 91 0.62 13.62 -4.09
CA PHE A 91 0.03 12.29 -4.00
C PHE A 91 -1.50 12.30 -3.92
N ALA A 92 -2.11 13.36 -3.36
CA ALA A 92 -3.58 13.51 -3.34
C ALA A 92 -4.20 13.42 -4.75
N ASN A 93 -3.50 13.88 -5.79
CA ASN A 93 -3.96 13.80 -7.18
C ASN A 93 -3.84 12.37 -7.78
N ARG A 94 -3.37 11.44 -7.00
CA ARG A 94 -3.17 10.03 -7.40
C ARG A 94 -3.98 9.05 -6.55
N LEU A 95 -4.87 9.53 -5.70
CA LEU A 95 -5.87 8.66 -5.10
C LEU A 95 -6.73 8.04 -6.22
N PHE A 96 -7.01 6.76 -6.12
CA PHE A 96 -8.00 6.15 -6.99
C PHE A 96 -9.38 6.75 -6.74
N PRO A 97 -10.23 6.81 -7.76
CA PRO A 97 -11.62 7.25 -7.57
C PRO A 97 -12.30 6.46 -6.44
N GLU A 98 -13.05 7.16 -5.60
CA GLU A 98 -13.82 6.59 -4.48
C GLU A 98 -12.97 5.95 -3.37
N SER A 99 -11.64 6.16 -3.33
CA SER A 99 -10.78 5.66 -2.25
C SER A 99 -11.22 6.15 -0.89
N LEU A 100 -11.47 7.46 -0.75
CA LEU A 100 -11.88 8.05 0.52
C LEU A 100 -13.30 7.61 0.92
N ASP A 101 -14.19 7.42 -0.04
CA ASP A 101 -15.54 6.89 0.23
C ASP A 101 -15.49 5.45 0.75
N ALA A 102 -14.57 4.62 0.21
CA ALA A 102 -14.34 3.25 0.67
C ALA A 102 -13.77 3.23 2.10
N VAL A 103 -12.83 4.14 2.41
CA VAL A 103 -12.29 4.33 3.78
C VAL A 103 -13.39 4.76 4.74
N ALA A 104 -14.17 5.78 4.39
CA ALA A 104 -15.28 6.25 5.20
C ALA A 104 -16.36 5.17 5.41
N HIS A 105 -16.58 4.31 4.40
CA HIS A 105 -17.47 3.15 4.55
C HIS A 105 -16.91 2.15 5.56
N ALA A 106 -15.63 1.77 5.45
CA ALA A 106 -14.99 0.86 6.40
C ALA A 106 -15.00 1.38 7.84
N GLN A 107 -14.79 2.70 8.02
CA GLN A 107 -14.84 3.35 9.35
C GLN A 107 -16.21 3.26 10.01
N ARG A 108 -17.30 3.21 9.23
CA ARG A 108 -18.65 2.96 9.77
C ARG A 108 -18.86 1.52 10.21
N LEU A 109 -18.08 0.59 9.69
CA LEU A 109 -18.19 -0.86 9.97
C LEU A 109 -17.19 -1.34 11.02
N GLY A 110 -16.09 -0.61 11.23
CA GLY A 110 -15.03 -0.96 12.15
C GLY A 110 -13.94 0.10 12.20
N GLN A 111 -12.76 -0.24 12.70
CA GLN A 111 -11.61 0.66 12.70
C GLN A 111 -10.82 0.49 11.41
N ALA A 112 -10.58 1.59 10.69
CA ALA A 112 -9.70 1.60 9.53
C ALA A 112 -8.26 1.93 9.93
N VAL A 113 -7.30 1.19 9.38
CA VAL A 113 -5.86 1.33 9.64
C VAL A 113 -5.10 1.17 8.34
N ILE A 114 -4.13 2.01 8.07
CA ILE A 114 -3.17 1.78 6.98
C ILE A 114 -2.17 0.70 7.44
N LEU A 115 -1.97 -0.29 6.59
CA LEU A 115 -0.93 -1.31 6.75
C LEU A 115 -0.16 -1.43 5.43
N SER A 116 1.00 -0.78 5.35
CA SER A 116 1.76 -0.63 4.10
C SER A 116 3.21 -1.08 4.24
N ASP A 117 3.78 -1.53 3.13
CA ASP A 117 5.23 -1.70 2.98
C ASP A 117 5.86 -0.39 2.52
N GLY A 118 7.07 -0.11 2.98
CA GLY A 118 7.82 1.04 2.49
C GLY A 118 8.99 1.44 3.38
N ASP A 119 9.74 2.41 2.88
CA ASP A 119 10.83 3.02 3.64
C ASP A 119 10.33 4.03 4.69
N VAL A 120 11.22 4.42 5.58
CA VAL A 120 10.92 5.28 6.74
C VAL A 120 10.71 6.76 6.38
N VAL A 121 10.93 7.17 5.14
CA VAL A 121 10.81 8.58 4.70
C VAL A 121 9.75 8.76 3.62
N PHE A 122 9.85 8.01 2.53
CA PHE A 122 9.02 8.22 1.35
C PHE A 122 7.57 7.74 1.57
N GLN A 123 7.40 6.56 2.19
CA GLN A 123 6.07 6.03 2.44
C GLN A 123 5.25 6.85 3.45
N PRO A 124 5.80 7.25 4.63
CA PRO A 124 5.09 8.19 5.51
C PRO A 124 4.77 9.53 4.83
N ARG A 125 5.69 10.02 4.00
CA ARG A 125 5.48 11.26 3.25
C ARG A 125 4.38 11.15 2.20
N LYS A 126 4.26 9.99 1.55
CA LYS A 126 3.16 9.68 0.62
C LYS A 126 1.82 9.68 1.35
N VAL A 127 1.74 8.99 2.49
CA VAL A 127 0.53 8.93 3.32
C VAL A 127 0.11 10.33 3.79
N ASP A 128 1.04 11.13 4.29
CA ASP A 128 0.79 12.51 4.72
C ASP A 128 0.30 13.38 3.55
N ARG A 129 1.05 13.41 2.44
CA ARG A 129 0.72 14.28 1.31
C ARG A 129 -0.44 13.82 0.43
N SER A 130 -0.92 12.62 0.61
CA SER A 130 -2.17 12.17 -0.01
C SER A 130 -3.42 12.58 0.80
N GLY A 131 -3.25 13.04 2.05
CA GLY A 131 -4.33 13.31 3.00
C GLY A 131 -4.75 12.07 3.79
N LEU A 132 -4.25 10.89 3.42
CA LEU A 132 -4.63 9.63 4.07
C LEU A 132 -4.27 9.59 5.57
N TYR A 133 -3.22 10.31 6.01
CA TYR A 133 -2.89 10.36 7.43
C TYR A 133 -4.05 10.89 8.27
N ASP A 134 -4.67 11.97 7.81
CA ASP A 134 -5.81 12.60 8.49
C ASP A 134 -7.08 11.76 8.33
N ASP A 135 -7.34 11.22 7.12
CA ASP A 135 -8.49 10.36 6.86
C ASP A 135 -8.50 9.07 7.69
N PHE A 136 -7.33 8.54 8.03
CA PHE A 136 -7.17 7.39 8.92
C PHE A 136 -6.94 7.79 10.39
N GLU A 137 -7.12 9.07 10.76
CA GLU A 137 -6.95 9.58 12.14
C GLU A 137 -5.59 9.23 12.74
N GLY A 138 -4.53 9.13 11.92
CA GLY A 138 -3.20 8.74 12.31
C GLY A 138 -3.01 7.24 12.56
N HIS A 139 -4.00 6.40 12.28
CA HIS A 139 -3.87 4.94 12.38
C HIS A 139 -3.06 4.39 11.19
N VAL A 140 -1.74 4.47 11.28
CA VAL A 140 -0.81 4.14 10.20
C VAL A 140 0.28 3.21 10.71
N LEU A 141 0.45 2.07 10.04
CA LEU A 141 1.54 1.12 10.23
C LEU A 141 2.30 0.97 8.91
N ILE A 142 3.60 1.22 8.96
CA ILE A 142 4.51 1.06 7.82
C ILE A 142 5.65 0.15 8.24
N TYR A 143 5.85 -0.94 7.48
CA TYR A 143 6.89 -1.93 7.70
C TYR A 143 7.71 -2.14 6.43
N VAL A 144 8.81 -2.84 6.54
CA VAL A 144 9.57 -3.31 5.36
C VAL A 144 8.87 -4.50 4.71
N HIS A 145 8.39 -5.44 5.53
CA HIS A 145 7.60 -6.61 5.12
C HIS A 145 6.44 -6.79 6.09
N LYS A 146 5.30 -6.20 5.77
CA LYS A 146 4.11 -6.15 6.65
C LYS A 146 3.55 -7.52 6.99
N GLU A 147 3.66 -8.49 6.06
CA GLU A 147 3.21 -9.86 6.29
C GLU A 147 4.01 -10.61 7.38
N LEU A 148 5.19 -10.10 7.73
CA LEU A 148 6.02 -10.64 8.81
C LEU A 148 5.77 -9.95 10.16
N GLN A 149 4.93 -8.92 10.20
CA GLN A 149 4.68 -8.08 11.37
C GLN A 149 3.25 -8.21 11.92
N LEU A 150 2.53 -9.28 11.56
CA LEU A 150 1.12 -9.45 11.92
C LEU A 150 0.91 -9.57 13.44
N ALA A 151 1.89 -10.07 14.19
CA ALA A 151 1.84 -10.09 15.64
C ALA A 151 1.86 -8.67 16.26
N ASP A 152 2.68 -7.75 15.68
CA ASP A 152 2.71 -6.34 16.09
C ASP A 152 1.39 -5.61 15.71
N VAL A 153 0.80 -5.99 14.56
CA VAL A 153 -0.54 -5.49 14.18
C VAL A 153 -1.59 -5.92 15.20
N GLU A 154 -1.59 -7.19 15.64
CA GLU A 154 -2.52 -7.68 16.67
C GLU A 154 -2.33 -6.99 18.03
N GLU A 155 -1.09 -6.69 18.41
CA GLU A 155 -0.79 -5.98 19.65
C GLU A 155 -1.33 -4.55 19.63
N LYS A 156 -1.10 -3.82 18.52
CA LYS A 156 -1.50 -2.41 18.36
C LYS A 156 -2.99 -2.24 18.09
N TYR A 157 -3.57 -3.15 17.32
CA TYR A 157 -4.96 -3.12 16.88
C TYR A 157 -5.64 -4.46 17.13
N PRO A 158 -5.87 -4.85 18.42
CA PRO A 158 -6.51 -6.11 18.75
C PRO A 158 -7.93 -6.17 18.21
N ALA A 159 -8.25 -7.25 17.48
CA ALA A 159 -9.53 -7.46 16.84
C ALA A 159 -9.96 -8.93 16.91
N SER A 160 -11.27 -9.16 16.89
CA SER A 160 -11.83 -10.50 16.68
C SER A 160 -11.78 -10.91 15.21
N HIS A 161 -11.83 -9.93 14.29
CA HIS A 161 -11.78 -10.16 12.86
C HIS A 161 -11.03 -9.02 12.16
N TYR A 162 -10.20 -9.38 11.19
CA TYR A 162 -9.50 -8.45 10.32
C TYR A 162 -10.09 -8.48 8.91
N VAL A 163 -10.02 -7.36 8.20
CA VAL A 163 -10.32 -7.28 6.77
C VAL A 163 -9.08 -6.71 6.10
N MET A 164 -8.35 -7.51 5.34
CA MET A 164 -7.14 -7.06 4.63
C MET A 164 -7.46 -6.72 3.19
N ILE A 165 -7.20 -5.48 2.80
CA ILE A 165 -7.43 -4.94 1.46
C ILE A 165 -6.07 -4.64 0.82
N ASP A 166 -5.72 -5.36 -0.27
CA ASP A 166 -4.40 -5.26 -0.91
C ASP A 166 -4.48 -5.67 -2.38
N ASP A 167 -3.72 -5.01 -3.25
CA ASP A 167 -3.60 -5.33 -4.68
C ASP A 167 -2.71 -6.55 -4.97
N LYS A 168 -2.00 -7.07 -3.95
CA LYS A 168 -1.07 -8.21 -4.09
C LYS A 168 -1.66 -9.48 -3.50
N VAL A 169 -2.14 -10.37 -4.35
CA VAL A 169 -2.69 -11.68 -3.93
C VAL A 169 -1.68 -12.48 -3.08
N ARG A 170 -0.38 -12.34 -3.33
CA ARG A 170 0.67 -12.94 -2.51
C ARG A 170 0.55 -12.54 -1.03
N LEU A 171 0.38 -11.25 -0.77
CA LEU A 171 0.25 -10.72 0.60
C LEU A 171 -1.07 -11.17 1.23
N LEU A 172 -2.17 -11.10 0.49
CA LEU A 172 -3.46 -11.61 0.96
C LEU A 172 -3.38 -13.10 1.33
N THR A 173 -2.68 -13.91 0.53
CA THR A 173 -2.45 -15.33 0.82
C THR A 173 -1.65 -15.53 2.11
N ALA A 174 -0.56 -14.78 2.30
CA ALA A 174 0.26 -14.87 3.51
C ALA A 174 -0.52 -14.48 4.77
N VAL A 175 -1.29 -13.41 4.70
CA VAL A 175 -2.16 -12.95 5.79
C VAL A 175 -3.26 -13.97 6.09
N LYS A 176 -3.88 -14.56 5.06
CA LYS A 176 -4.89 -15.63 5.23
C LYS A 176 -4.30 -16.88 5.87
N GLN A 177 -3.08 -17.26 5.53
CA GLN A 177 -2.39 -18.39 6.17
C GLN A 177 -2.12 -18.14 7.65
N HIS A 178 -1.83 -16.90 8.05
CA HIS A 178 -1.56 -16.55 9.43
C HIS A 178 -2.84 -16.47 10.29
N TRP A 179 -3.89 -15.78 9.81
CA TRP A 179 -5.10 -15.52 10.59
C TRP A 179 -6.26 -16.48 10.29
N GLY A 180 -6.20 -17.27 9.23
CA GLY A 180 -7.23 -18.24 8.88
C GLY A 180 -8.61 -17.59 8.72
N ALA A 181 -9.60 -18.14 9.44
CA ALA A 181 -10.97 -17.62 9.42
C ALA A 181 -11.13 -16.26 10.14
N ARG A 182 -10.10 -15.78 10.85
CA ARG A 182 -10.08 -14.45 11.51
C ARG A 182 -9.81 -13.30 10.54
N VAL A 183 -9.60 -13.57 9.25
CA VAL A 183 -9.40 -12.53 8.24
C VAL A 183 -10.26 -12.78 7.02
N THR A 184 -10.84 -11.69 6.50
CA THR A 184 -11.40 -11.61 5.15
C THR A 184 -10.41 -10.88 4.27
N THR A 185 -10.01 -11.51 3.18
CA THR A 185 -9.12 -10.92 2.18
C THR A 185 -9.92 -10.27 1.06
N VAL A 186 -9.65 -9.00 0.78
CA VAL A 186 -10.30 -8.21 -0.27
C VAL A 186 -9.26 -7.80 -1.30
N PHE A 187 -9.47 -8.17 -2.54
CA PHE A 187 -8.57 -7.95 -3.65
C PHE A 187 -9.15 -6.96 -4.66
N PRO A 188 -8.74 -5.68 -4.64
CA PRO A 188 -9.08 -4.74 -5.70
C PRO A 188 -8.20 -5.01 -6.94
N ARG A 189 -8.84 -5.19 -8.10
CA ARG A 189 -8.16 -5.44 -9.38
C ARG A 189 -7.61 -4.14 -9.97
N GLN A 190 -6.72 -3.49 -9.25
CA GLN A 190 -6.10 -2.22 -9.59
C GLN A 190 -4.57 -2.36 -9.58
N GLY A 191 -3.87 -1.54 -10.40
CA GLY A 191 -2.43 -1.58 -10.50
C GLY A 191 -1.88 -2.80 -11.23
N HIS A 192 -0.60 -2.74 -11.57
CA HIS A 192 0.03 -3.74 -12.44
C HIS A 192 0.10 -5.15 -11.83
N TYR A 193 0.24 -5.29 -10.51
CA TYR A 193 0.26 -6.62 -9.87
C TYR A 193 -1.09 -7.33 -9.98
N ALA A 194 -2.18 -6.60 -9.72
CA ALA A 194 -3.53 -7.15 -9.75
C ALA A 194 -4.03 -7.43 -11.19
N LEU A 195 -3.47 -6.74 -12.18
CA LEU A 195 -3.81 -6.92 -13.59
C LEU A 195 -2.96 -7.97 -14.30
N ASP A 196 -1.89 -8.47 -13.67
CA ASP A 196 -1.09 -9.58 -14.19
C ASP A 196 -1.77 -10.92 -13.86
N ALA A 197 -2.54 -11.43 -14.83
CA ALA A 197 -3.28 -12.69 -14.69
C ALA A 197 -2.36 -13.89 -14.40
N ALA A 198 -1.12 -13.89 -14.93
CA ALA A 198 -0.18 -14.99 -14.71
C ALA A 198 0.36 -14.99 -13.27
N LEU A 199 0.58 -13.79 -12.72
CA LEU A 199 0.96 -13.62 -11.32
C LEU A 199 -0.18 -14.00 -10.37
N VAL A 200 -1.39 -13.49 -10.64
CA VAL A 200 -2.58 -13.76 -9.81
C VAL A 200 -2.91 -15.26 -9.78
N ALA A 201 -2.79 -15.98 -10.91
CA ALA A 201 -3.09 -17.40 -11.00
C ALA A 201 -2.14 -18.31 -10.18
N GLN A 202 -1.03 -17.79 -9.66
CA GLN A 202 -0.09 -18.54 -8.82
C GLN A 202 -0.57 -18.71 -7.36
N TYR A 203 -1.61 -17.99 -6.96
CA TYR A 203 -2.08 -17.94 -5.58
C TYR A 203 -3.55 -18.34 -5.47
N PRO A 204 -3.99 -18.79 -4.27
CA PRO A 204 -5.40 -19.03 -4.00
C PRO A 204 -6.25 -17.77 -4.23
N GLN A 205 -7.52 -17.99 -4.61
CA GLN A 205 -8.46 -16.88 -4.79
C GLN A 205 -8.69 -16.15 -3.44
N PRO A 206 -8.65 -14.81 -3.41
CA PRO A 206 -9.06 -14.03 -2.25
C PRO A 206 -10.55 -14.25 -1.91
N ASP A 207 -10.94 -14.01 -0.66
CA ASP A 207 -12.33 -14.21 -0.21
C ASP A 207 -13.31 -13.29 -0.96
N ILE A 208 -12.89 -12.06 -1.27
CA ILE A 208 -13.64 -11.06 -2.04
C ILE A 208 -12.72 -10.47 -3.09
N THR A 209 -13.20 -10.44 -4.35
CA THR A 209 -12.55 -9.71 -5.45
C THR A 209 -13.46 -8.59 -5.90
N ILE A 210 -12.91 -7.37 -6.03
CA ILE A 210 -13.60 -6.18 -6.51
C ILE A 210 -12.84 -5.56 -7.68
N GLU A 211 -13.54 -4.90 -8.61
CA GLU A 211 -12.87 -4.30 -9.77
C GLU A 211 -12.11 -3.02 -9.43
N ARG A 212 -12.59 -2.26 -8.44
CA ARG A 212 -11.97 -1.04 -7.93
C ARG A 212 -12.27 -0.87 -6.44
N ILE A 213 -11.44 -0.11 -5.77
CA ILE A 213 -11.56 0.08 -4.32
C ILE A 213 -12.95 0.61 -3.89
N GLY A 214 -13.56 1.49 -4.68
CA GLY A 214 -14.90 2.02 -4.42
C GLY A 214 -15.98 0.95 -4.33
N ASP A 215 -15.80 -0.21 -4.96
CA ASP A 215 -16.76 -1.32 -4.90
C ASP A 215 -16.87 -1.94 -3.48
N LEU A 216 -15.92 -1.66 -2.57
CA LEU A 216 -16.00 -2.06 -1.17
C LEU A 216 -17.29 -1.55 -0.51
N GLN A 217 -17.79 -0.40 -0.93
CA GLN A 217 -19.02 0.22 -0.42
C GLN A 217 -20.28 -0.63 -0.67
N LYS A 218 -20.23 -1.61 -1.59
CA LYS A 218 -21.35 -2.52 -1.92
C LYS A 218 -21.53 -3.64 -0.92
N TYR A 219 -20.57 -3.82 0.01
CA TYR A 219 -20.56 -4.93 0.97
C TYR A 219 -20.96 -4.44 2.35
N SER A 220 -21.94 -5.13 2.97
CA SER A 220 -22.21 -4.97 4.40
C SER A 220 -21.15 -5.71 5.24
N LEU A 221 -21.04 -5.36 6.53
CA LEU A 221 -20.15 -6.07 7.46
C LEU A 221 -20.45 -7.59 7.47
N GLU A 222 -21.74 -7.96 7.50
CA GLU A 222 -22.18 -9.35 7.51
C GLU A 222 -21.68 -10.11 6.27
N GLN A 223 -21.80 -9.50 5.08
CA GLN A 223 -21.31 -10.09 3.83
C GLN A 223 -19.79 -10.27 3.83
N ILE A 224 -19.04 -9.27 4.38
CA ILE A 224 -17.59 -9.33 4.51
C ILE A 224 -17.19 -10.47 5.45
N LEU A 225 -17.80 -10.56 6.63
CA LEU A 225 -17.48 -11.62 7.61
C LEU A 225 -17.85 -13.03 7.08
N ALA A 226 -18.97 -13.16 6.39
CA ALA A 226 -19.40 -14.44 5.82
C ALA A 226 -18.47 -14.95 4.70
N ALA A 227 -17.77 -14.05 3.99
CA ALA A 227 -16.85 -14.42 2.93
C ALA A 227 -15.60 -15.17 3.45
N ALA A 228 -15.14 -14.88 4.66
CA ALA A 228 -13.99 -15.54 5.27
C ALA A 228 -14.18 -17.03 5.57
N LEU A 229 -15.44 -17.50 5.59
CA LEU A 229 -15.84 -18.86 5.98
C LEU A 229 -16.02 -19.81 4.77
N LYS A 230 -15.84 -19.30 3.56
CA LYS A 230 -15.94 -20.07 2.33
C LYS A 230 -14.62 -20.74 1.96
#